data_fb808a80639af187d30f441220e83f3a
#
_entry.id   fb808a80639af187d30f441220e83f3a
#
_cell.length_a   1.000
_cell.length_b   1.000
_cell.length_c   1.000
_cell.angle_alpha   90.00
_cell.angle_beta   90.00
_cell.angle_gamma   90.00
#
_symmetry.space_group_name_H-M   'P 1'
#
loop_
_entity.id
_entity.type
_entity.pdbx_description
1 polymer ?
#
loop_
_entity_poly.entity_id
_entity_poly.type
_entity_poly.pdbx_seq_one_letter_code
_entity_poly.pdbx_strand_id
1 'polypeptide(L)'
;MRCCWNPDFREQRAGRLKSGHLPNCRAAVGFAELECLSDEVTDYVKSDREGYMMEGKIQELHIADMDCRLYLPPGYEEGGDRYPVIYVNGEVPIEGILTKLVERGAQTDFLFLSIKPKSWNDDFTPWAAPAFRAGEEAPQGRADAYLSCLTEKIKPYMDAHYRTKPEPPHTALLGYSLGGLTAVYAIYKTDVFGAIASLSGSLWFDDFCEFMEREKPLRTDLRVYFSLGKKESRSKNPRMSRVAACTQRAGEILAGGSGRLVESDAGWESSHSAKKGVAVYFEWNEGGHFHDIEGRFAKALVYLCIGTIAS
;
A
#
# COMPACT_ATOMS: atom_id res chain seq x y z
N MET A 1 22.30 -15.28 -7.35
CA MET A 1 20.89 -15.12 -7.76
C MET A 1 20.51 -13.69 -7.45
N ARG A 2 20.38 -12.90 -8.48
CA ARG A 2 20.06 -11.46 -8.37
C ARG A 2 18.60 -11.33 -8.01
N CYS A 3 18.29 -10.82 -6.83
CA CYS A 3 16.98 -10.34 -6.43
C CYS A 3 17.04 -8.82 -6.40
N CYS A 4 17.12 -8.23 -7.57
CA CYS A 4 16.75 -6.82 -7.75
C CYS A 4 15.36 -6.85 -8.37
N TRP A 5 14.44 -6.16 -7.78
CA TRP A 5 13.26 -5.70 -8.49
C TRP A 5 13.80 -4.79 -9.60
N ASN A 6 13.77 -5.26 -10.85
CA ASN A 6 14.28 -4.52 -12.00
C ASN A 6 13.10 -3.78 -12.62
N PRO A 7 13.16 -2.44 -12.71
CA PRO A 7 12.12 -1.65 -13.39
C PRO A 7 12.13 -1.79 -14.92
N ASP A 8 13.04 -2.60 -15.51
CA ASP A 8 13.23 -2.68 -16.97
C ASP A 8 12.35 -3.73 -17.66
N PHE A 9 11.03 -3.69 -17.45
CA PHE A 9 10.10 -4.49 -18.27
C PHE A 9 9.35 -3.66 -19.33
N ARG A 10 9.85 -2.48 -19.69
CA ARG A 10 9.28 -1.66 -20.78
C ARG A 10 10.32 -1.02 -21.68
N GLU A 11 11.10 -1.80 -22.38
CA GLU A 11 11.75 -1.30 -23.60
C GLU A 11 11.83 -2.37 -24.67
N GLN A 12 10.75 -2.51 -25.42
CA GLN A 12 10.79 -2.95 -26.81
C GLN A 12 9.44 -2.62 -27.48
N ARG A 13 9.31 -1.40 -27.95
CA ARG A 13 8.63 -0.95 -29.16
C ARG A 13 8.25 0.52 -29.08
N ALA A 14 9.12 1.39 -29.56
CA ALA A 14 8.71 2.71 -30.01
C ALA A 14 9.51 3.08 -31.26
N GLY A 15 8.85 3.07 -32.38
CA GLY A 15 9.32 3.61 -33.64
C GLY A 15 9.28 5.13 -33.61
N ARG A 16 10.33 5.75 -34.17
CA ARG A 16 10.51 7.20 -34.34
C ARG A 16 9.32 7.88 -34.99
N LEU A 17 8.93 9.02 -34.46
CA LEU A 17 8.31 10.11 -35.22
C LEU A 17 8.94 11.44 -34.90
N LYS A 18 9.02 12.29 -35.95
CA LYS A 18 9.87 13.48 -36.13
C LYS A 18 9.31 14.73 -35.46
N SER A 19 10.27 15.62 -35.14
CA SER A 19 10.19 17.03 -34.72
C SER A 19 9.25 17.92 -35.56
N GLY A 20 8.48 18.77 -34.88
CA GLY A 20 7.79 19.90 -35.48
C GLY A 20 7.71 21.10 -34.51
N HIS A 21 8.10 22.25 -35.00
CA HIS A 21 8.35 23.56 -34.42
C HIS A 21 7.25 24.16 -33.52
N LEU A 22 7.72 24.86 -32.47
CA LEU A 22 6.99 25.85 -31.66
C LEU A 22 6.85 27.20 -32.36
N PRO A 23 5.88 28.03 -32.01
CA PRO A 23 6.15 29.46 -31.84
C PRO A 23 5.83 30.03 -30.45
N ASN A 24 6.66 30.97 -30.07
CA ASN A 24 6.61 31.83 -28.88
C ASN A 24 5.31 32.62 -28.72
N CYS A 25 4.87 32.76 -27.45
CA CYS A 25 4.28 34.02 -26.99
C CYS A 25 4.65 34.31 -25.53
N ARG A 26 5.06 35.58 -25.32
CA ARG A 26 5.46 36.17 -24.03
C ARG A 26 4.27 36.80 -23.33
N ALA A 27 4.40 36.84 -22.00
CA ALA A 27 4.09 37.92 -21.05
C ALA A 27 2.93 37.67 -20.05
N ALA A 28 3.33 37.59 -18.83
CA ALA A 28 3.06 38.42 -17.65
C ALA A 28 1.98 37.99 -16.65
N VAL A 29 2.48 37.84 -15.42
CA VAL A 29 1.92 38.13 -14.07
C VAL A 29 0.96 37.15 -13.40
N GLY A 30 1.49 36.38 -12.49
CA GLY A 30 1.11 36.25 -11.08
C GLY A 30 -0.22 35.57 -10.75
N PHE A 31 -0.15 34.28 -10.56
CA PHE A 31 -0.83 33.50 -9.49
C PHE A 31 -0.28 32.07 -9.64
N ALA A 32 0.02 31.40 -8.53
CA ALA A 32 0.58 30.07 -8.55
C ALA A 32 -0.46 29.10 -9.13
N GLU A 33 -0.37 28.84 -10.43
CA GLU A 33 -1.08 27.75 -11.10
C GLU A 33 -0.30 26.46 -10.83
N LEU A 34 -0.92 25.56 -10.08
CA LEU A 34 -0.57 24.15 -10.13
C LEU A 34 -0.91 23.67 -11.54
N GLU A 35 0.11 23.52 -12.37
CA GLU A 35 -0.04 22.95 -13.71
C GLU A 35 -0.58 21.52 -13.58
N CYS A 36 -1.79 21.37 -14.03
CA CYS A 36 -2.45 20.09 -14.28
C CYS A 36 -1.82 19.52 -15.55
N LEU A 37 -0.87 18.58 -15.41
CA LEU A 37 -0.37 17.82 -16.54
C LEU A 37 -1.39 16.71 -16.87
N SER A 38 -1.73 16.65 -18.16
CA SER A 38 -2.69 15.80 -18.85
C SER A 38 -2.86 14.38 -18.25
N ASP A 39 -4.12 14.07 -17.91
CA ASP A 39 -4.59 12.70 -17.64
C ASP A 39 -4.46 11.86 -18.93
N GLU A 40 -3.41 11.06 -19.06
CA GLU A 40 -3.39 9.99 -20.04
C GLU A 40 -4.24 8.83 -19.50
N VAL A 41 -5.42 8.68 -20.11
CA VAL A 41 -6.34 7.57 -19.86
C VAL A 41 -5.80 6.33 -20.54
N THR A 42 -5.33 5.35 -19.80
CA THR A 42 -4.93 4.05 -20.31
C THR A 42 -5.86 2.94 -19.80
N ASP A 43 -6.57 2.40 -20.74
CA ASP A 43 -7.17 1.07 -20.88
C ASP A 43 -8.08 0.47 -19.78
N TYR A 44 -9.27 0.10 -20.25
CA TYR A 44 -10.15 -0.86 -19.57
C TYR A 44 -9.44 -2.22 -19.45
N VAL A 45 -9.32 -2.74 -18.25
CA VAL A 45 -8.77 -4.08 -18.02
C VAL A 45 -9.80 -5.13 -18.44
N LYS A 46 -9.63 -5.69 -19.64
CA LYS A 46 -10.34 -6.90 -20.07
C LYS A 46 -9.48 -8.11 -19.74
N SER A 47 -9.93 -8.97 -18.85
CA SER A 47 -9.32 -10.28 -18.63
C SER A 47 -9.92 -11.31 -19.59
N ASP A 48 -9.09 -11.91 -20.44
CA ASP A 48 -9.46 -12.91 -21.45
C ASP A 48 -9.57 -14.35 -20.91
N ARG A 49 -9.92 -14.54 -19.64
CA ARG A 49 -10.18 -15.88 -19.09
C ARG A 49 -11.53 -15.93 -18.41
N GLU A 50 -12.45 -16.60 -19.09
CA GLU A 50 -13.75 -17.14 -18.63
C GLU A 50 -14.51 -16.32 -17.54
N GLY A 51 -15.33 -15.37 -17.98
CA GLY A 51 -16.61 -15.10 -17.33
C GLY A 51 -16.66 -14.01 -16.24
N TYR A 52 -15.55 -13.43 -15.77
CA TYR A 52 -15.57 -12.30 -14.83
C TYR A 52 -14.95 -11.06 -15.48
N MET A 53 -15.80 -10.18 -15.97
CA MET A 53 -15.38 -8.86 -16.46
C MET A 53 -15.10 -7.97 -15.25
N MET A 54 -13.87 -7.57 -15.03
CA MET A 54 -13.55 -6.46 -14.13
C MET A 54 -13.89 -5.16 -14.86
N GLU A 55 -15.01 -4.57 -14.51
CA GLU A 55 -15.45 -3.27 -15.00
C GLU A 55 -14.93 -2.18 -14.07
N GLY A 56 -13.70 -1.76 -14.22
CA GLY A 56 -13.10 -0.65 -13.48
C GLY A 56 -12.08 0.06 -14.34
N LYS A 57 -11.63 1.24 -13.94
CA LYS A 57 -10.68 2.07 -14.69
C LYS A 57 -9.41 2.27 -13.90
N ILE A 58 -8.26 2.11 -14.53
CA ILE A 58 -6.97 2.46 -13.93
C ILE A 58 -6.43 3.69 -14.65
N GLN A 59 -5.92 4.64 -13.86
CA GLN A 59 -5.35 5.91 -14.34
C GLN A 59 -3.93 6.04 -13.80
N GLU A 60 -3.04 6.56 -14.63
CA GLU A 60 -1.72 7.03 -14.19
C GLU A 60 -1.86 8.48 -13.75
N LEU A 61 -1.33 8.81 -12.58
CA LEU A 61 -1.37 10.14 -11.99
C LEU A 61 0.04 10.56 -11.56
N HIS A 62 0.30 11.85 -11.61
CA HIS A 62 1.50 12.44 -11.02
C HIS A 62 1.09 13.44 -9.95
N ILE A 63 1.28 13.09 -8.66
CA ILE A 63 0.81 13.88 -7.52
C ILE A 63 1.99 14.19 -6.60
N ALA A 64 2.27 15.48 -6.34
CA ALA A 64 3.34 15.92 -5.44
C ALA A 64 4.71 15.30 -5.77
N ASP A 65 5.08 15.29 -7.06
CA ASP A 65 6.30 14.69 -7.62
C ASP A 65 6.42 13.16 -7.38
N MET A 66 5.31 12.46 -7.27
CA MET A 66 5.25 10.99 -7.17
C MET A 66 4.34 10.42 -8.26
N ASP A 67 4.82 9.39 -8.94
CA ASP A 67 4.03 8.61 -9.88
C ASP A 67 3.08 7.72 -9.09
N CYS A 68 1.80 7.71 -9.49
CA CYS A 68 0.75 6.96 -8.84
C CYS A 68 -0.11 6.24 -9.88
N ARG A 69 -0.68 5.10 -9.48
CA ARG A 69 -1.70 4.39 -10.25
C ARG A 69 -2.97 4.32 -9.43
N LEU A 70 -4.06 4.84 -9.98
CA LEU A 70 -5.36 4.90 -9.32
C LEU A 70 -6.35 3.97 -10.00
N TYR A 71 -6.93 3.06 -9.24
CA TYR A 71 -8.11 2.31 -9.65
C TYR A 71 -9.39 3.01 -9.18
N LEU A 72 -10.33 3.14 -10.11
CA LEU A 72 -11.71 3.59 -9.90
C LEU A 72 -12.66 2.40 -10.08
N PRO A 73 -13.62 2.18 -9.15
CA PRO A 73 -14.52 1.02 -9.23
C PRO A 73 -15.53 1.15 -10.37
N PRO A 74 -16.20 0.04 -10.75
CA PRO A 74 -17.31 0.07 -11.71
C PRO A 74 -18.37 1.08 -11.32
N GLY A 75 -18.94 1.77 -12.31
CA GLY A 75 -19.98 2.79 -12.07
C GLY A 75 -19.48 4.08 -11.41
N TYR A 76 -18.16 4.25 -11.24
CA TYR A 76 -17.64 5.49 -10.66
C TYR A 76 -18.02 6.73 -11.47
N GLU A 77 -17.95 6.70 -12.79
CA GLU A 77 -18.24 7.88 -13.63
C GLU A 77 -19.74 8.25 -13.64
N GLU A 78 -20.63 7.27 -13.54
CA GLU A 78 -22.09 7.43 -13.62
C GLU A 78 -22.73 7.77 -12.28
N GLY A 79 -22.10 7.41 -11.17
CA GLY A 79 -22.65 7.53 -9.82
C GLY A 79 -22.29 8.83 -9.10
N GLY A 80 -22.93 9.04 -7.93
CA GLY A 80 -22.62 10.12 -6.99
C GLY A 80 -22.02 9.62 -5.66
N ASP A 81 -21.84 8.34 -5.51
CA ASP A 81 -21.38 7.74 -4.26
C ASP A 81 -19.92 8.09 -3.92
N ARG A 82 -19.64 8.14 -2.62
CA ARG A 82 -18.29 8.30 -2.09
C ARG A 82 -17.73 6.94 -1.68
N TYR A 83 -16.44 6.75 -1.88
CA TYR A 83 -15.76 5.48 -1.73
C TYR A 83 -14.67 5.53 -0.65
N PRO A 84 -14.43 4.44 0.10
CA PRO A 84 -13.24 4.31 0.91
C PRO A 84 -11.99 4.33 0.03
N VAL A 85 -10.86 4.75 0.61
CA VAL A 85 -9.59 4.87 -0.12
C VAL A 85 -8.54 3.96 0.51
N ILE A 86 -7.88 3.20 -0.36
CA ILE A 86 -6.75 2.35 -0.04
C ILE A 86 -5.51 2.96 -0.66
N TYR A 87 -4.61 3.46 0.19
CA TYR A 87 -3.30 3.90 -0.20
C TYR A 87 -2.32 2.72 -0.09
N VAL A 88 -1.43 2.57 -1.05
CA VAL A 88 -0.44 1.48 -1.05
C VAL A 88 0.95 2.04 -1.22
N ASN A 89 1.81 1.73 -0.26
CA ASN A 89 3.23 2.03 -0.29
C ASN A 89 3.94 1.14 -1.31
N GLY A 90 4.29 1.70 -2.46
CA GLY A 90 4.98 1.02 -3.55
C GLY A 90 4.09 0.76 -4.77
N GLU A 91 4.73 0.56 -5.90
CA GLU A 91 4.08 0.13 -7.14
C GLU A 91 3.71 -1.35 -7.03
N VAL A 92 2.42 -1.67 -7.25
CA VAL A 92 1.88 -3.03 -7.13
C VAL A 92 1.03 -3.40 -8.35
N PRO A 93 0.89 -4.71 -8.66
CA PRO A 93 0.07 -5.19 -9.77
C PRO A 93 -1.43 -5.09 -9.42
N ILE A 94 -2.02 -3.90 -9.57
CA ILE A 94 -3.41 -3.61 -9.19
C ILE A 94 -4.37 -4.62 -9.83
N GLU A 95 -4.22 -4.89 -11.13
CA GLU A 95 -5.07 -5.78 -11.92
C GLU A 95 -5.09 -7.21 -11.34
N GLY A 96 -3.92 -7.73 -11.00
CA GLY A 96 -3.79 -9.06 -10.39
C GLY A 96 -4.40 -9.11 -9.00
N ILE A 97 -4.23 -8.07 -8.20
CA ILE A 97 -4.82 -7.96 -6.85
C ILE A 97 -6.35 -7.96 -6.94
N LEU A 98 -6.91 -7.15 -7.84
CA LEU A 98 -8.37 -7.06 -8.03
C LEU A 98 -8.94 -8.38 -8.56
N THR A 99 -8.26 -9.04 -9.50
CA THR A 99 -8.64 -10.38 -9.98
C THR A 99 -8.71 -11.36 -8.81
N LYS A 100 -7.67 -11.38 -7.96
CA LYS A 100 -7.64 -12.26 -6.76
C LYS A 100 -8.71 -11.91 -5.73
N LEU A 101 -9.12 -10.65 -5.66
CA LEU A 101 -10.19 -10.20 -4.78
C LEU A 101 -11.56 -10.69 -5.29
N VAL A 102 -11.83 -10.51 -6.58
CA VAL A 102 -13.07 -10.98 -7.23
C VAL A 102 -13.18 -12.51 -7.18
N GLU A 103 -12.09 -13.25 -7.43
CA GLU A 103 -12.05 -14.72 -7.26
C GLU A 103 -12.47 -15.18 -5.85
N ARG A 104 -12.38 -14.31 -4.84
CA ARG A 104 -12.83 -14.54 -3.46
C ARG A 104 -14.27 -14.10 -3.19
N GLY A 105 -14.98 -13.64 -4.23
CA GLY A 105 -16.36 -13.15 -4.10
C GLY A 105 -16.46 -11.79 -3.39
N ALA A 106 -15.36 -11.05 -3.26
CA ALA A 106 -15.38 -9.73 -2.65
C ALA A 106 -15.64 -8.64 -3.70
N GLN A 107 -16.30 -7.56 -3.26
CA GLN A 107 -16.57 -6.39 -4.08
C GLN A 107 -15.33 -5.48 -4.16
N THR A 108 -15.30 -4.63 -5.19
CA THR A 108 -14.20 -3.70 -5.45
C THR A 108 -14.62 -2.24 -5.32
N ASP A 109 -15.62 -1.96 -4.46
CA ASP A 109 -16.23 -0.64 -4.25
C ASP A 109 -15.33 0.27 -3.39
N PHE A 110 -14.14 0.53 -3.88
CA PHE A 110 -13.13 1.41 -3.26
C PHE A 110 -12.25 2.07 -4.31
N LEU A 111 -11.58 3.14 -3.92
CA LEU A 111 -10.46 3.71 -4.65
C LEU A 111 -9.17 3.06 -4.18
N PHE A 112 -8.27 2.69 -5.11
CA PHE A 112 -6.99 2.05 -4.76
C PHE A 112 -5.85 2.83 -5.41
N LEU A 113 -5.04 3.51 -4.59
CA LEU A 113 -3.92 4.33 -5.04
C LEU A 113 -2.59 3.68 -4.70
N SER A 114 -1.91 3.15 -5.71
CA SER A 114 -0.53 2.66 -5.63
C SER A 114 0.43 3.83 -5.83
N ILE A 115 1.37 4.04 -4.90
CA ILE A 115 2.26 5.20 -4.86
C ILE A 115 3.69 4.72 -5.02
N LYS A 116 4.35 5.11 -6.11
CA LYS A 116 5.75 4.78 -6.38
C LYS A 116 6.67 5.67 -5.55
N PRO A 117 7.53 5.11 -4.67
CA PRO A 117 8.48 5.91 -3.91
C PRO A 117 9.60 6.43 -4.83
N LYS A 118 10.20 7.57 -4.49
CA LYS A 118 11.40 8.09 -5.18
C LYS A 118 12.63 7.20 -4.92
N SER A 119 12.73 6.68 -3.71
CA SER A 119 13.77 5.73 -3.29
C SER A 119 13.15 4.68 -2.38
N TRP A 120 13.11 3.43 -2.82
CA TRP A 120 12.53 2.33 -2.06
C TRP A 120 13.12 2.19 -0.66
N ASN A 121 14.46 2.20 -0.56
CA ASN A 121 15.13 1.98 0.71
C ASN A 121 15.04 3.17 1.64
N ASP A 122 15.09 4.41 1.09
CA ASP A 122 15.08 5.61 1.92
C ASP A 122 13.66 5.99 2.36
N ASP A 123 12.73 6.03 1.39
CA ASP A 123 11.37 6.51 1.65
C ASP A 123 10.56 5.54 2.53
N PHE A 124 10.98 4.26 2.57
CA PHE A 124 10.29 3.24 3.34
C PHE A 124 11.05 2.75 4.58
N THR A 125 12.02 3.53 5.06
CA THR A 125 12.69 3.25 6.33
C THR A 125 12.56 4.44 7.29
N PRO A 126 12.27 4.18 8.58
CA PRO A 126 12.03 5.23 9.58
C PRO A 126 13.26 6.09 9.90
N TRP A 127 14.45 5.49 9.87
CA TRP A 127 15.74 6.13 10.18
C TRP A 127 16.88 5.48 9.40
N ALA A 128 18.04 6.10 9.41
CA ALA A 128 19.24 5.56 8.81
C ALA A 128 19.66 4.25 9.50
N ALA A 129 20.07 3.28 8.72
CA ALA A 129 20.53 1.98 9.21
C ALA A 129 21.65 1.43 8.31
N PRO A 130 22.41 0.42 8.76
CA PRO A 130 23.38 -0.25 7.90
C PRO A 130 22.72 -0.83 6.65
N ALA A 131 23.47 -0.89 5.55
CA ALA A 131 23.03 -1.52 4.30
C ALA A 131 22.42 -2.91 4.54
N PHE A 132 21.40 -3.26 3.80
CA PHE A 132 20.71 -4.55 3.96
C PHE A 132 21.56 -5.72 3.47
N ARG A 133 22.42 -5.45 2.46
CA ARG A 133 23.37 -6.41 1.92
C ARG A 133 24.70 -5.73 1.65
N ALA A 134 25.76 -6.52 1.63
CA ALA A 134 27.08 -6.03 1.28
C ALA A 134 27.08 -5.45 -0.15
N GLY A 135 27.60 -4.23 -0.29
CA GLY A 135 27.67 -3.51 -1.57
C GLY A 135 26.40 -2.74 -1.97
N GLU A 136 25.35 -2.79 -1.15
CA GLU A 136 24.19 -1.88 -1.32
C GLU A 136 24.40 -0.57 -0.55
N GLU A 137 23.74 0.48 -0.98
CA GLU A 137 23.68 1.75 -0.24
C GLU A 137 22.87 1.58 1.05
N ALA A 138 23.33 2.24 2.09
CA ALA A 138 22.64 2.27 3.38
C ALA A 138 21.40 3.15 3.31
N PRO A 139 20.24 2.69 3.81
CA PRO A 139 19.02 3.50 3.83
C PRO A 139 19.20 4.74 4.72
N GLN A 140 18.69 5.86 4.26
CA GLN A 140 18.84 7.15 4.94
C GLN A 140 17.67 7.50 5.87
N GLY A 141 16.59 6.76 5.86
CA GLY A 141 15.47 6.95 6.79
C GLY A 141 14.63 8.18 6.48
N ARG A 142 13.94 8.19 5.35
CA ARG A 142 13.08 9.32 4.92
C ARG A 142 11.59 9.02 5.02
N ALA A 143 11.18 7.99 5.78
CA ALA A 143 9.76 7.64 5.89
C ALA A 143 8.91 8.78 6.49
N ASP A 144 9.45 9.63 7.36
CA ASP A 144 8.74 10.82 7.86
C ASP A 144 8.40 11.78 6.71
N ALA A 145 9.35 12.07 5.82
CA ALA A 145 9.11 12.95 4.68
C ALA A 145 8.12 12.34 3.68
N TYR A 146 8.22 11.02 3.43
CA TYR A 146 7.26 10.30 2.60
C TYR A 146 5.85 10.35 3.19
N LEU A 147 5.68 10.06 4.48
CA LEU A 147 4.38 10.10 5.16
C LEU A 147 3.80 11.52 5.20
N SER A 148 4.62 12.56 5.44
CA SER A 148 4.15 13.95 5.33
C SER A 148 3.66 14.26 3.91
N CYS A 149 4.38 13.84 2.87
CA CYS A 149 3.92 14.01 1.49
C CYS A 149 2.59 13.27 1.25
N LEU A 150 2.45 12.04 1.74
CA LEU A 150 1.22 11.25 1.62
C LEU A 150 0.04 11.93 2.31
N THR A 151 0.22 12.37 3.55
CA THR A 151 -0.89 12.88 4.39
C THR A 151 -1.23 14.35 4.15
N GLU A 152 -0.25 15.18 3.75
CA GLU A 152 -0.42 16.62 3.59
C GLU A 152 -0.61 17.06 2.14
N LYS A 153 -0.24 16.20 1.17
CA LYS A 153 -0.36 16.53 -0.26
C LYS A 153 -1.19 15.51 -1.04
N ILE A 154 -0.80 14.22 -1.01
CA ILE A 154 -1.45 13.18 -1.85
C ILE A 154 -2.89 12.94 -1.37
N LYS A 155 -3.09 12.69 -0.06
CA LYS A 155 -4.44 12.47 0.48
C LYS A 155 -5.36 13.67 0.28
N PRO A 156 -4.98 14.93 0.57
CA PRO A 156 -5.80 16.10 0.26
C PRO A 156 -6.11 16.26 -1.23
N TYR A 157 -5.17 15.94 -2.12
CA TYR A 157 -5.43 15.93 -3.55
C TYR A 157 -6.51 14.90 -3.91
N MET A 158 -6.42 13.68 -3.39
CA MET A 158 -7.43 12.64 -3.60
C MET A 158 -8.81 13.08 -3.08
N ASP A 159 -8.86 13.67 -1.90
CA ASP A 159 -10.12 14.13 -1.29
C ASP A 159 -10.77 15.31 -2.05
N ALA A 160 -9.96 16.15 -2.70
CA ALA A 160 -10.43 17.28 -3.48
C ALA A 160 -10.89 16.91 -4.89
N HIS A 161 -10.27 15.91 -5.53
CA HIS A 161 -10.50 15.58 -6.94
C HIS A 161 -11.32 14.31 -7.17
N TYR A 162 -11.46 13.46 -6.15
CA TYR A 162 -12.16 12.18 -6.23
C TYR A 162 -13.25 12.09 -5.15
N ARG A 163 -14.24 11.25 -5.38
CA ARG A 163 -15.33 11.01 -4.42
C ARG A 163 -14.88 10.05 -3.32
N THR A 164 -14.02 10.53 -2.44
CA THR A 164 -13.51 9.80 -1.28
C THR A 164 -14.43 9.91 -0.07
N LYS A 165 -14.35 8.94 0.84
CA LYS A 165 -14.74 9.03 2.25
C LYS A 165 -13.48 9.34 3.04
N PRO A 166 -13.23 10.62 3.42
CA PRO A 166 -11.92 11.04 3.93
C PRO A 166 -11.63 10.62 5.37
N GLU A 167 -12.64 10.15 6.10
CA GLU A 167 -12.53 9.83 7.53
C GLU A 167 -11.68 8.56 7.75
N PRO A 168 -10.96 8.47 8.88
CA PRO A 168 -10.06 7.35 9.16
C PRO A 168 -10.69 5.94 9.03
N PRO A 169 -11.95 5.68 9.45
CA PRO A 169 -12.57 4.36 9.27
C PRO A 169 -12.65 3.89 7.80
N HIS A 170 -12.59 4.83 6.86
CA HIS A 170 -12.67 4.60 5.42
C HIS A 170 -11.34 4.80 4.69
N THR A 171 -10.24 4.99 5.44
CA THR A 171 -8.91 5.25 4.89
C THR A 171 -7.95 4.18 5.37
N ALA A 172 -7.33 3.46 4.45
CA ALA A 172 -6.36 2.41 4.76
C ALA A 172 -5.00 2.67 4.13
N LEU A 173 -3.92 2.22 4.79
CA LEU A 173 -2.57 2.21 4.26
C LEU A 173 -2.02 0.79 4.25
N LEU A 174 -1.67 0.29 3.08
CA LEU A 174 -1.12 -1.03 2.88
C LEU A 174 0.31 -0.94 2.34
N GLY A 175 1.10 -1.98 2.56
CA GLY A 175 2.40 -2.08 1.92
C GLY A 175 3.01 -3.45 2.03
N TYR A 176 3.96 -3.72 1.14
CA TYR A 176 4.72 -4.95 1.07
C TYR A 176 6.19 -4.69 1.47
N SER A 177 6.83 -5.63 2.18
CA SER A 177 8.25 -5.52 2.53
C SER A 177 8.57 -4.24 3.32
N LEU A 178 9.44 -3.34 2.85
CA LEU A 178 9.70 -2.03 3.47
C LEU A 178 8.45 -1.13 3.43
N GLY A 179 7.62 -1.23 2.38
CA GLY A 179 6.32 -0.54 2.35
C GLY A 179 5.39 -0.99 3.48
N GLY A 180 5.47 -2.28 3.87
CA GLY A 180 4.75 -2.82 5.02
C GLY A 180 5.32 -2.36 6.37
N LEU A 181 6.64 -2.16 6.48
CA LEU A 181 7.29 -1.51 7.62
C LEU A 181 6.75 -0.09 7.78
N THR A 182 6.71 0.68 6.69
CA THR A 182 6.23 2.06 6.68
C THR A 182 4.73 2.16 7.01
N ALA A 183 3.91 1.18 6.60
CA ALA A 183 2.50 1.13 6.97
C ALA A 183 2.32 0.98 8.50
N VAL A 184 3.15 0.15 9.15
CA VAL A 184 3.14 0.05 10.63
C VAL A 184 3.71 1.32 11.27
N TYR A 185 4.77 1.89 10.72
CA TYR A 185 5.35 3.15 11.23
C TYR A 185 4.35 4.30 11.19
N ALA A 186 3.52 4.36 10.14
CA ALA A 186 2.55 5.42 9.93
C ALA A 186 1.57 5.62 11.09
N ILE A 187 1.15 4.54 11.80
CA ILE A 187 0.19 4.69 12.90
C ILE A 187 0.75 5.43 14.12
N TYR A 188 2.07 5.58 14.21
CA TYR A 188 2.77 6.37 15.24
C TYR A 188 3.01 7.82 14.80
N LYS A 189 2.83 8.13 13.52
CA LYS A 189 3.17 9.44 12.91
C LYS A 189 1.93 10.22 12.47
N THR A 190 0.83 9.54 12.20
CA THR A 190 -0.42 10.16 11.73
C THR A 190 -1.63 9.37 12.22
N ASP A 191 -2.76 10.03 12.35
CA ASP A 191 -4.05 9.46 12.77
C ASP A 191 -5.07 9.35 11.62
N VAL A 192 -4.66 9.63 10.37
CA VAL A 192 -5.56 9.66 9.23
C VAL A 192 -5.98 8.26 8.72
N PHE A 193 -5.29 7.21 9.15
CA PHE A 193 -5.60 5.84 8.76
C PHE A 193 -6.33 5.10 9.89
N GLY A 194 -7.48 4.52 9.59
CA GLY A 194 -8.22 3.64 10.50
C GLY A 194 -7.90 2.16 10.31
N ALA A 195 -7.16 1.84 9.22
CA ALA A 195 -6.74 0.48 8.92
C ALA A 195 -5.35 0.45 8.29
N ILE A 196 -4.55 -0.57 8.61
CA ILE A 196 -3.27 -0.83 7.95
C ILE A 196 -3.10 -2.30 7.61
N ALA A 197 -2.34 -2.60 6.56
CA ALA A 197 -1.84 -3.94 6.31
C ALA A 197 -0.33 -3.94 6.03
N SER A 198 0.38 -4.80 6.74
CA SER A 198 1.80 -5.05 6.57
C SER A 198 2.01 -6.46 6.00
N LEU A 199 2.26 -6.52 4.71
CA LEU A 199 2.39 -7.76 3.96
C LEU A 199 3.87 -8.12 3.82
N SER A 200 4.29 -9.23 4.43
CA SER A 200 5.70 -9.60 4.53
C SER A 200 6.58 -8.42 4.97
N GLY A 201 6.06 -7.61 5.90
CA GLY A 201 6.69 -6.37 6.33
C GLY A 201 8.09 -6.59 6.89
N SER A 202 9.01 -5.69 6.56
CA SER A 202 10.40 -5.74 7.01
C SER A 202 10.55 -5.31 8.48
N LEU A 203 9.70 -5.87 9.37
CA LEU A 203 9.65 -5.52 10.80
C LEU A 203 10.91 -5.96 11.57
N TRP A 204 11.80 -6.70 10.90
CA TRP A 204 13.16 -7.00 11.34
C TRP A 204 14.10 -5.80 11.25
N PHE A 205 13.64 -4.65 10.74
CA PHE A 205 14.42 -3.42 10.65
C PHE A 205 14.98 -3.03 12.03
N ASP A 206 16.23 -2.56 12.06
CA ASP A 206 16.94 -2.33 13.32
C ASP A 206 16.17 -1.39 14.23
N ASP A 207 16.09 -1.73 15.51
CA ASP A 207 15.44 -0.99 16.59
C ASP A 207 13.92 -0.74 16.42
N PHE A 208 13.27 -1.37 15.41
CA PHE A 208 11.87 -1.10 15.13
C PHE A 208 10.91 -1.69 16.18
N CYS A 209 11.18 -2.90 16.67
CA CYS A 209 10.38 -3.49 17.75
C CYS A 209 10.54 -2.66 19.05
N GLU A 210 11.76 -2.23 19.37
CA GLU A 210 12.07 -1.38 20.52
C GLU A 210 11.39 0.00 20.40
N PHE A 211 11.31 0.54 19.17
CA PHE A 211 10.54 1.75 18.91
C PHE A 211 9.05 1.52 19.21
N MET A 212 8.46 0.44 18.72
CA MET A 212 7.05 0.09 18.95
C MET A 212 6.73 -0.13 20.44
N GLU A 213 7.67 -0.60 21.23
CA GLU A 213 7.51 -0.78 22.68
C GLU A 213 7.49 0.54 23.45
N ARG A 214 8.24 1.54 22.97
CA ARG A 214 8.32 2.87 23.62
C ARG A 214 7.18 3.80 23.20
N GLU A 215 6.78 3.72 21.96
CA GLU A 215 5.79 4.61 21.37
C GLU A 215 4.39 4.00 21.40
N LYS A 216 3.38 4.85 21.31
CA LYS A 216 1.99 4.42 21.22
C LYS A 216 1.38 4.88 19.90
N PRO A 217 0.57 4.04 19.24
CA PRO A 217 -0.20 4.49 18.10
C PRO A 217 -1.06 5.71 18.44
N LEU A 218 -1.19 6.64 17.52
CA LEU A 218 -2.00 7.85 17.71
C LEU A 218 -3.50 7.56 17.78
N ARG A 219 -3.93 6.39 17.28
CA ARG A 219 -5.30 5.90 17.36
C ARG A 219 -5.37 4.59 18.14
N THR A 220 -6.49 4.38 18.81
CA THR A 220 -6.77 3.15 19.57
C THR A 220 -7.87 2.30 18.95
N ASP A 221 -8.46 2.73 17.82
CA ASP A 221 -9.54 2.07 17.08
C ASP A 221 -9.06 1.59 15.70
N LEU A 222 -7.86 1.03 15.65
CA LEU A 222 -7.20 0.57 14.44
C LEU A 222 -7.57 -0.87 14.10
N ARG A 223 -7.65 -1.16 12.80
CA ARG A 223 -7.64 -2.51 12.23
C ARG A 223 -6.28 -2.76 11.59
N VAL A 224 -5.59 -3.79 12.06
CA VAL A 224 -4.24 -4.13 11.63
C VAL A 224 -4.20 -5.55 11.10
N TYR A 225 -3.69 -5.70 9.89
CA TYR A 225 -3.47 -7.00 9.26
C TYR A 225 -1.99 -7.24 9.01
N PHE A 226 -1.49 -8.35 9.52
CA PHE A 226 -0.16 -8.85 9.21
C PHE A 226 -0.25 -10.11 8.35
N SER A 227 0.60 -10.19 7.34
CA SER A 227 0.76 -11.36 6.49
C SER A 227 2.23 -11.74 6.40
N LEU A 228 2.55 -13.02 6.61
CA LEU A 228 3.93 -13.51 6.50
C LEU A 228 3.97 -14.91 5.87
N GLY A 229 4.98 -15.16 5.03
CA GLY A 229 5.21 -16.49 4.47
C GLY A 229 5.97 -17.41 5.42
N LYS A 230 5.50 -18.65 5.59
CA LYS A 230 6.09 -19.69 6.48
C LYS A 230 7.57 -19.97 6.22
N LYS A 231 8.10 -19.59 5.04
CA LYS A 231 9.51 -19.82 4.67
C LYS A 231 10.40 -18.57 4.75
N GLU A 232 9.86 -17.40 5.12
CA GLU A 232 10.61 -16.13 5.09
C GLU A 232 11.75 -16.10 6.12
N SER A 233 11.57 -16.68 7.30
CA SER A 233 12.63 -16.79 8.32
C SER A 233 13.77 -17.74 7.94
N ARG A 234 13.69 -18.42 6.78
CA ARG A 234 14.80 -19.22 6.23
C ARG A 234 15.86 -18.39 5.51
N SER A 235 15.74 -17.06 5.57
CA SER A 235 16.73 -16.15 5.00
C SER A 235 18.13 -16.42 5.58
N LYS A 236 19.15 -16.40 4.72
CA LYS A 236 20.55 -16.48 5.14
C LYS A 236 21.06 -15.17 5.75
N ASN A 237 20.35 -14.07 5.56
CA ASN A 237 20.67 -12.79 6.18
C ASN A 237 20.18 -12.81 7.63
N PRO A 238 21.06 -12.64 8.64
CA PRO A 238 20.70 -12.73 10.06
C PRO A 238 19.66 -11.71 10.50
N ARG A 239 19.63 -10.51 9.88
CA ARG A 239 18.60 -9.49 10.17
C ARG A 239 17.25 -9.94 9.65
N MET A 240 17.19 -10.34 8.37
CA MET A 240 15.94 -10.73 7.70
C MET A 240 15.35 -12.03 8.26
N SER A 241 16.17 -12.96 8.76
CA SER A 241 15.69 -14.21 9.36
C SER A 241 14.84 -14.02 10.61
N ARG A 242 14.93 -12.85 11.25
CA ARG A 242 14.12 -12.49 12.44
C ARG A 242 12.68 -12.06 12.08
N VAL A 243 12.31 -12.01 10.79
CA VAL A 243 11.04 -11.45 10.34
C VAL A 243 9.82 -12.05 11.06
N ALA A 244 9.79 -13.36 11.28
CA ALA A 244 8.66 -14.00 11.99
C ALA A 244 8.55 -13.52 13.43
N ALA A 245 9.65 -13.58 14.18
CA ALA A 245 9.68 -13.15 15.58
C ALA A 245 9.31 -11.66 15.72
N CYS A 246 9.84 -10.80 14.84
CA CYS A 246 9.53 -9.38 14.84
C CYS A 246 8.08 -9.09 14.46
N THR A 247 7.51 -9.82 13.50
CA THR A 247 6.09 -9.63 13.12
C THR A 247 5.14 -10.08 14.22
N GLN A 248 5.42 -11.22 14.86
CA GLN A 248 4.65 -11.68 16.02
C GLN A 248 4.75 -10.69 17.18
N ARG A 249 5.97 -10.21 17.47
CA ARG A 249 6.18 -9.21 18.54
C ARG A 249 5.44 -7.91 18.26
N ALA A 250 5.45 -7.42 17.01
CA ALA A 250 4.67 -6.26 16.60
C ALA A 250 3.16 -6.47 16.81
N GLY A 251 2.65 -7.65 16.46
CA GLY A 251 1.26 -8.02 16.72
C GLY A 251 0.90 -8.03 18.22
N GLU A 252 1.75 -8.60 19.06
CA GLU A 252 1.59 -8.62 20.52
C GLU A 252 1.58 -7.21 21.13
N ILE A 253 2.53 -6.35 20.69
CA ILE A 253 2.62 -4.95 21.16
C ILE A 253 1.33 -4.20 20.83
N LEU A 254 0.84 -4.32 19.59
CA LEU A 254 -0.37 -3.62 19.16
C LEU A 254 -1.65 -4.19 19.79
N ALA A 255 -1.70 -5.51 20.03
CA ALA A 255 -2.82 -6.16 20.70
C ALA A 255 -2.78 -5.98 22.24
N GLY A 256 -1.67 -5.46 22.77
CA GLY A 256 -1.45 -5.29 24.21
C GLY A 256 -2.51 -4.42 24.90
N GLY A 257 -2.90 -4.82 26.12
CA GLY A 257 -3.82 -4.11 27.00
C GLY A 257 -5.29 -4.42 26.72
N SER A 258 -5.89 -4.01 25.63
CA SER A 258 -7.32 -4.25 25.29
C SER A 258 -7.51 -4.82 23.89
N GLY A 259 -6.42 -5.01 23.15
CA GLY A 259 -6.44 -5.56 21.80
C GLY A 259 -6.53 -7.09 21.76
N ARG A 260 -6.89 -7.61 20.60
CA ARG A 260 -6.93 -9.06 20.34
C ARG A 260 -6.03 -9.38 19.16
N LEU A 261 -5.01 -10.19 19.41
CA LEU A 261 -4.24 -10.86 18.36
C LEU A 261 -4.96 -12.17 17.98
N VAL A 262 -5.32 -12.32 16.70
CA VAL A 262 -5.87 -13.55 16.15
C VAL A 262 -4.87 -14.07 15.12
N GLU A 263 -4.30 -15.24 15.39
CA GLU A 263 -3.47 -15.96 14.43
C GLU A 263 -4.31 -17.04 13.72
N SER A 264 -4.15 -17.18 12.40
CA SER A 264 -4.82 -18.20 11.63
C SER A 264 -3.93 -18.77 10.52
N ASP A 265 -3.97 -20.10 10.41
CA ASP A 265 -3.45 -20.87 9.26
C ASP A 265 -4.53 -21.15 8.21
N ALA A 266 -5.80 -21.02 8.58
CA ALA A 266 -6.98 -21.29 7.77
C ALA A 266 -7.87 -20.04 7.75
N GLY A 267 -8.37 -19.70 6.60
CA GLY A 267 -9.15 -18.53 6.27
C GLY A 267 -10.08 -17.99 7.35
N TRP A 268 -10.43 -16.77 7.17
CA TRP A 268 -11.29 -15.90 7.94
C TRP A 268 -12.62 -16.54 8.37
N GLU A 269 -12.90 -16.53 9.67
CA GLU A 269 -14.26 -16.56 10.21
C GLU A 269 -14.59 -15.17 10.79
N SER A 270 -15.67 -14.57 10.27
CA SER A 270 -16.11 -13.23 10.62
C SER A 270 -16.58 -13.12 12.06
N SER A 271 -15.73 -12.64 12.96
CA SER A 271 -16.19 -12.16 14.27
C SER A 271 -15.96 -10.67 14.40
N HIS A 272 -16.79 -9.89 13.75
CA HIS A 272 -16.80 -8.43 13.85
C HIS A 272 -17.56 -8.00 15.11
N SER A 273 -16.90 -8.06 16.24
CA SER A 273 -17.36 -7.33 17.43
C SER A 273 -16.37 -6.19 17.66
N ALA A 274 -16.77 -4.98 17.30
CA ALA A 274 -16.05 -3.73 17.59
C ALA A 274 -15.99 -3.50 19.09
N LYS A 275 -15.10 -4.20 19.79
CA LYS A 275 -14.66 -3.80 21.14
C LYS A 275 -13.63 -2.69 20.97
N LYS A 276 -13.70 -1.65 21.84
CA LYS A 276 -12.68 -0.60 21.91
C LYS A 276 -11.29 -1.23 22.01
N GLY A 277 -10.39 -0.88 21.09
CA GLY A 277 -9.01 -1.35 21.06
C GLY A 277 -8.50 -1.60 19.64
N VAL A 278 -7.20 -1.82 19.51
CA VAL A 278 -6.57 -2.20 18.23
C VAL A 278 -6.94 -3.67 17.92
N ALA A 279 -7.60 -3.87 16.78
CA ALA A 279 -7.88 -5.22 16.28
C ALA A 279 -6.73 -5.68 15.41
N VAL A 280 -6.01 -6.71 15.83
CA VAL A 280 -4.85 -7.25 15.12
C VAL A 280 -5.16 -8.65 14.61
N TYR A 281 -4.93 -8.88 13.33
CA TYR A 281 -5.01 -10.18 12.70
C TYR A 281 -3.67 -10.52 12.05
N PHE A 282 -3.18 -11.73 12.26
CA PHE A 282 -1.95 -12.22 11.69
C PHE A 282 -2.18 -13.52 10.93
N GLU A 283 -1.84 -13.53 9.66
CA GLU A 283 -2.04 -14.68 8.77
C GLU A 283 -0.71 -15.25 8.28
N TRP A 284 -0.53 -16.55 8.51
CA TRP A 284 0.55 -17.31 7.89
C TRP A 284 0.15 -17.73 6.48
N ASN A 285 1.04 -17.46 5.52
CA ASN A 285 0.86 -17.84 4.13
C ASN A 285 1.90 -18.87 3.70
N GLU A 286 1.58 -19.66 2.68
CA GLU A 286 2.55 -20.57 2.10
C GLU A 286 3.68 -19.82 1.39
N GLY A 287 4.85 -20.46 1.29
CA GLY A 287 5.98 -19.94 0.54
C GLY A 287 6.85 -18.93 1.29
N GLY A 288 7.66 -18.21 0.53
CA GLY A 288 8.60 -17.20 0.99
C GLY A 288 8.15 -15.79 0.64
N HIS A 289 9.09 -14.85 0.74
CA HIS A 289 8.87 -13.41 0.63
C HIS A 289 8.12 -12.98 -0.64
N PHE A 290 8.37 -13.57 -1.78
CA PHE A 290 7.78 -13.20 -3.07
C PHE A 290 6.67 -14.16 -3.55
N HIS A 291 6.13 -14.98 -2.65
CA HIS A 291 5.10 -15.94 -3.01
C HIS A 291 3.71 -15.33 -2.83
N ASP A 292 2.90 -15.38 -3.90
CA ASP A 292 1.48 -14.96 -3.92
C ASP A 292 1.23 -13.54 -3.38
N ILE A 293 2.00 -12.56 -3.88
CA ILE A 293 1.89 -11.16 -3.46
C ILE A 293 0.46 -10.64 -3.67
N GLU A 294 -0.10 -10.85 -4.86
CA GLU A 294 -1.46 -10.43 -5.23
C GLU A 294 -2.52 -11.05 -4.33
N GLY A 295 -2.44 -12.36 -4.08
CA GLY A 295 -3.35 -13.06 -3.18
C GLY A 295 -3.27 -12.56 -1.74
N ARG A 296 -2.09 -12.17 -1.26
CA ARG A 296 -1.92 -11.60 0.09
C ARG A 296 -2.54 -10.21 0.20
N PHE A 297 -2.40 -9.36 -0.83
CA PHE A 297 -3.13 -8.09 -0.87
C PHE A 297 -4.65 -8.31 -0.87
N ALA A 298 -5.15 -9.22 -1.70
CA ALA A 298 -6.57 -9.54 -1.77
C ALA A 298 -7.12 -10.00 -0.40
N LYS A 299 -6.39 -10.86 0.31
CA LYS A 299 -6.77 -11.31 1.67
C LYS A 299 -6.79 -10.15 2.67
N ALA A 300 -5.80 -9.25 2.63
CA ALA A 300 -5.78 -8.06 3.46
C ALA A 300 -7.00 -7.16 3.21
N LEU A 301 -7.36 -6.96 1.94
CA LEU A 301 -8.51 -6.15 1.55
C LEU A 301 -9.83 -6.74 2.06
N VAL A 302 -10.00 -8.07 1.97
CA VAL A 302 -11.15 -8.78 2.56
C VAL A 302 -11.20 -8.57 4.07
N TYR A 303 -10.07 -8.78 4.77
CA TYR A 303 -10.00 -8.60 6.23
C TYR A 303 -10.34 -7.19 6.67
N LEU A 304 -9.79 -6.19 6.00
CA LEU A 304 -10.02 -4.79 6.34
C LEU A 304 -11.46 -4.33 6.04
N CYS A 305 -12.31 -5.22 5.50
CA CYS A 305 -13.70 -4.94 5.11
C CYS A 305 -13.83 -3.70 4.22
N ILE A 306 -12.83 -3.49 3.38
CA ILE A 306 -12.82 -2.38 2.44
C ILE A 306 -13.56 -2.79 1.16
N GLY A 307 -13.66 -4.11 0.90
CA GLY A 307 -14.61 -4.67 -0.06
C GLY A 307 -15.65 -5.50 0.70
N THR A 308 -16.90 -5.11 0.69
CA THR A 308 -17.98 -5.89 1.31
C THR A 308 -18.10 -7.24 0.59
N ILE A 309 -18.15 -8.33 1.36
CA ILE A 309 -18.46 -9.64 0.78
C ILE A 309 -19.91 -9.57 0.29
N ALA A 310 -20.14 -9.88 -0.99
CA ALA A 310 -21.50 -10.00 -1.52
C ALA A 310 -22.24 -11.06 -0.71
N SER A 311 -23.34 -10.68 -0.05
CA SER A 311 -24.22 -11.55 0.73
C SER A 311 -25.06 -12.42 -0.21
#